data_e00712ae8037de140e8f448573a90f4e
#
_entry.id   e00712ae8037de140e8f448573a90f4e
#
_cell.length_a   1.000
_cell.length_b   1.000
_cell.length_c   1.000
_cell.angle_alpha   90.00
_cell.angle_beta   90.00
_cell.angle_gamma   90.00
#
_symmetry.space_group_name_H-M   'P 1'
#
loop_
_entity.id
_entity.type
_entity.pdbx_description
1 polymer ?
#
loop_
_entity_poly.entity_id
_entity_poly.type
_entity_poly.pdbx_seq_one_letter_code
_entity_poly.pdbx_strand_id
1 'polypeptide(L)'
;FRARARYSELSAVGFFFDDQVFRARVAQNINPQWNMNVDFHSTKTDGFYLMQNYSDMKASVASWYESKNNRYNLLINAVFNRLDAMENGSITEDKPFAPENRQTPDRFIPKFNDPGKINIPRSKWWDNSLFLRQSLYVGRMDTVDKGKPTMQLYPTNSMAHNTRIRKQTYNFFKNMDDGNAALPYNNKALTLNNDKTTITNISNEFEYNFFLRGKSIFKNEAKLNLAFQHDMNWVEQSQIDSLRYYTNRAAYPEPHKKLPDSTVFDKFYQNGMVKGELGYKFSDRLDFSLRANQIVFGHNIGDFLYEAKADVSMGDKIGKVTLGAYSQNKSPEMVYNNLNYTYGQWNDLDLKKIKIQNLSFQYSNPMLGFRGKVEYFLMNNYTYFEELPNAQNDPKKDKWIIPAQLDNANLLKVTVGQKFKFRHFTFDNLVVYQKTDQQKILAIPELYTWHSLYYSNLFFKVIDYSIGVDAKFNTPYANPNYSMGTGQFYNAYQQIEFSTYPIMDLWVTANIQRVNMFLSYNFLNQNFYPRGYYTVRRYPMNPANFRFGVSWKFYD
;
A
#
# COMPACT_ATOMS: atom_id res chain seq x y z
N PHE A 1 1.17 -13.69 -14.79
CA PHE A 1 1.67 -13.35 -16.12
C PHE A 1 1.95 -14.63 -16.90
N ARG A 2 1.23 -14.88 -18.00
CA ARG A 2 1.45 -16.04 -18.88
C ARG A 2 2.11 -15.54 -20.17
N ALA A 3 3.39 -15.86 -20.33
CA ALA A 3 4.12 -15.58 -21.57
C ALA A 3 3.91 -16.72 -22.58
N ARG A 4 3.61 -16.41 -23.84
CA ARG A 4 3.55 -17.41 -24.92
C ARG A 4 4.94 -17.91 -25.33
N ALA A 5 5.91 -17.00 -25.33
CA ALA A 5 7.33 -17.27 -25.49
C ALA A 5 8.03 -17.10 -24.15
N ARG A 6 9.26 -17.58 -24.03
CA ARG A 6 10.09 -17.31 -22.85
C ARG A 6 10.26 -15.81 -22.69
N TYR A 7 10.02 -15.31 -21.48
CA TYR A 7 10.16 -13.91 -21.14
C TYR A 7 11.10 -13.77 -19.94
N SER A 8 12.08 -12.91 -20.07
CA SER A 8 12.96 -12.51 -18.98
C SER A 8 13.08 -10.98 -18.96
N GLU A 9 13.12 -10.41 -17.77
CA GLU A 9 13.30 -8.98 -17.55
C GLU A 9 14.29 -8.78 -16.41
N LEU A 10 15.30 -7.95 -16.66
CA LEU A 10 16.22 -7.47 -15.66
C LEU A 10 16.07 -5.95 -15.57
N SER A 11 15.91 -5.43 -14.37
CA SER A 11 15.90 -3.99 -14.17
C SER A 11 16.75 -3.62 -12.95
N ALA A 12 17.38 -2.46 -13.06
CA ALA A 12 18.19 -1.92 -12.00
C ALA A 12 18.07 -0.40 -11.96
N VAL A 13 18.08 0.16 -10.76
CA VAL A 13 18.05 1.60 -10.50
C VAL A 13 19.14 1.92 -9.50
N GLY A 14 19.83 3.05 -9.67
CA GLY A 14 20.78 3.55 -8.69
C GLY A 14 22.15 2.92 -8.73
N PHE A 15 22.60 2.37 -9.85
CA PHE A 15 23.91 1.71 -9.97
C PHE A 15 25.12 2.54 -9.52
N PHE A 16 25.00 3.86 -9.52
CA PHE A 16 26.09 4.80 -9.20
C PHE A 16 25.84 5.59 -7.90
N PHE A 17 24.75 5.28 -7.19
CA PHE A 17 24.31 6.00 -5.99
C PHE A 17 24.06 4.99 -4.86
N ASP A 18 23.91 5.50 -3.66
CA ASP A 18 23.65 4.70 -2.44
C ASP A 18 22.34 3.91 -2.50
N ASP A 19 21.41 4.30 -3.38
CA ASP A 19 20.16 3.61 -3.65
C ASP A 19 20.35 2.52 -4.71
N GLN A 20 20.08 1.28 -4.34
CA GLN A 20 20.16 0.13 -5.24
C GLN A 20 18.81 -0.57 -5.30
N VAL A 21 18.21 -0.60 -6.48
CA VAL A 21 17.01 -1.40 -6.75
C VAL A 21 17.33 -2.39 -7.86
N PHE A 22 17.13 -3.65 -7.59
CA PHE A 22 17.32 -4.72 -8.55
C PHE A 22 16.05 -5.54 -8.69
N ARG A 23 15.67 -5.87 -9.92
CA ARG A 23 14.57 -6.78 -10.18
C ARG A 23 14.91 -7.75 -11.30
N ALA A 24 14.60 -9.01 -11.09
CA ALA A 24 14.68 -10.06 -12.11
C ALA A 24 13.33 -10.78 -12.21
N ARG A 25 12.82 -10.93 -13.41
CA ARG A 25 11.60 -11.67 -13.70
C ARG A 25 11.84 -12.66 -14.81
N VAL A 26 11.37 -13.88 -14.63
CA VAL A 26 11.38 -14.92 -15.66
C VAL A 26 10.00 -15.55 -15.73
N ALA A 27 9.44 -15.66 -16.92
CA ALA A 27 8.19 -16.38 -17.17
C ALA A 27 8.35 -17.31 -18.37
N GLN A 28 7.99 -18.56 -18.20
CA GLN A 28 8.17 -19.59 -19.21
C GLN A 28 7.03 -20.59 -19.21
N ASN A 29 6.58 -21.00 -20.39
CA ASN A 29 5.77 -22.19 -20.55
C ASN A 29 6.69 -23.41 -20.52
N ILE A 30 6.47 -24.32 -19.56
CA ILE A 30 7.18 -25.60 -19.50
C ILE A 30 6.63 -26.53 -20.61
N ASN A 31 5.31 -26.44 -20.79
CA ASN A 31 4.58 -27.04 -21.90
C ASN A 31 3.32 -26.19 -22.20
N PRO A 32 2.51 -26.50 -23.23
CA PRO A 32 1.32 -25.71 -23.57
C PRO A 32 0.31 -25.57 -22.45
N GLN A 33 0.26 -26.49 -21.50
CA GLN A 33 -0.66 -26.51 -20.37
C GLN A 33 -0.10 -25.88 -19.10
N TRP A 34 1.22 -25.77 -18.99
CA TRP A 34 1.88 -25.40 -17.72
C TRP A 34 2.83 -24.23 -17.90
N ASN A 35 2.57 -23.14 -17.16
CA ASN A 35 3.38 -21.94 -17.09
C ASN A 35 3.98 -21.76 -15.70
N MET A 36 5.23 -21.28 -15.64
CA MET A 36 5.88 -20.83 -14.41
C MET A 36 6.37 -19.39 -14.55
N ASN A 37 6.31 -18.66 -13.44
CA ASN A 37 6.81 -17.30 -13.32
C ASN A 37 7.57 -17.17 -11.99
N VAL A 38 8.75 -16.55 -12.06
CA VAL A 38 9.55 -16.17 -10.89
C VAL A 38 9.82 -14.67 -10.99
N ASP A 39 9.57 -13.95 -9.92
CA ASP A 39 9.83 -12.51 -9.80
C ASP A 39 10.62 -12.28 -8.50
N PHE A 40 11.78 -11.67 -8.63
CA PHE A 40 12.66 -11.31 -7.52
C PHE A 40 12.90 -9.80 -7.57
N HIS A 41 12.76 -9.14 -6.43
CA HIS A 41 13.00 -7.71 -6.26
C HIS A 41 13.79 -7.49 -4.98
N SER A 42 14.83 -6.68 -5.03
CA SER A 42 15.60 -6.25 -3.88
C SER A 42 15.86 -4.76 -3.93
N THR A 43 15.64 -4.09 -2.81
CA THR A 43 16.01 -2.69 -2.61
C THR A 43 16.98 -2.59 -1.45
N LYS A 44 18.01 -1.79 -1.60
CA LYS A 44 18.92 -1.40 -0.53
C LYS A 44 19.22 0.08 -0.68
N THR A 45 19.11 0.83 0.40
CA THR A 45 19.47 2.24 0.45
C THR A 45 20.04 2.59 1.82
N ASP A 46 21.04 3.46 1.83
CA ASP A 46 21.55 4.05 3.08
C ASP A 46 20.75 5.30 3.50
N GLY A 47 19.88 5.79 2.59
CA GLY A 47 19.07 6.98 2.79
C GLY A 47 19.88 8.27 2.68
N PHE A 48 19.18 9.41 2.58
CA PHE A 48 19.84 10.74 2.53
C PHE A 48 20.31 11.21 3.89
N TYR A 49 19.68 10.72 4.91
CA TYR A 49 19.93 11.16 6.25
C TYR A 49 20.59 10.06 7.05
N LEU A 50 21.35 10.43 8.08
CA LEU A 50 22.01 9.47 8.94
C LEU A 50 20.99 8.47 9.51
N MET A 51 21.34 7.18 9.46
CA MET A 51 20.57 6.09 10.05
C MET A 51 19.17 5.92 9.46
N GLN A 52 19.08 6.08 8.15
CA GLN A 52 17.89 5.76 7.34
C GLN A 52 18.06 4.49 6.51
N ASN A 53 18.99 3.63 6.86
CA ASN A 53 19.24 2.41 6.12
C ASN A 53 17.95 1.58 6.03
N TYR A 54 17.64 1.22 4.81
CA TYR A 54 16.48 0.43 4.46
C TYR A 54 16.89 -0.69 3.52
N SER A 55 16.39 -1.88 3.76
CA SER A 55 16.51 -2.97 2.81
C SER A 55 15.22 -3.75 2.71
N ASP A 56 14.82 -4.10 1.49
CA ASP A 56 13.75 -5.06 1.27
C ASP A 56 14.17 -6.15 0.29
N MET A 57 13.53 -7.29 0.44
CA MET A 57 13.62 -8.40 -0.48
C MET A 57 12.21 -8.97 -0.69
N LYS A 58 11.81 -9.08 -1.94
CA LYS A 58 10.51 -9.62 -2.35
C LYS A 58 10.77 -10.71 -3.38
N ALA A 59 10.22 -11.88 -3.14
CA ALA A 59 10.28 -12.98 -4.09
C ALA A 59 8.89 -13.57 -4.28
N SER A 60 8.55 -13.89 -5.51
CA SER A 60 7.33 -14.64 -5.79
C SER A 60 7.57 -15.73 -6.82
N VAL A 61 6.93 -16.87 -6.61
CA VAL A 61 6.89 -17.98 -7.55
C VAL A 61 5.43 -18.28 -7.84
N ALA A 62 5.05 -18.18 -9.10
CA ALA A 62 3.70 -18.50 -9.54
C ALA A 62 3.73 -19.62 -10.59
N SER A 63 2.77 -20.52 -10.50
CA SER A 63 2.57 -21.61 -11.44
C SER A 63 1.12 -21.65 -11.86
N TRP A 64 0.88 -21.79 -13.15
CA TRP A 64 -0.45 -21.95 -13.69
C TRP A 64 -0.50 -23.17 -14.60
N TYR A 65 -1.39 -24.08 -14.27
CA TYR A 65 -1.69 -25.27 -15.04
C TYR A 65 -3.12 -25.20 -15.59
N GLU A 66 -3.30 -25.56 -16.84
CA GLU A 66 -4.57 -25.70 -17.50
C GLU A 66 -4.69 -27.09 -18.14
N SER A 67 -5.76 -27.80 -17.87
CA SER A 67 -5.99 -29.14 -18.43
C SER A 67 -6.16 -29.10 -19.95
N LYS A 68 -5.86 -30.22 -20.66
CA LYS A 68 -5.96 -30.32 -22.11
C LYS A 68 -7.37 -30.00 -22.66
N ASN A 69 -8.41 -30.31 -21.89
CA ASN A 69 -9.79 -30.00 -22.23
C ASN A 69 -10.24 -28.59 -21.82
N ASN A 70 -9.33 -27.74 -21.32
CA ASN A 70 -9.54 -26.36 -20.85
C ASN A 70 -10.63 -26.21 -19.76
N ARG A 71 -10.97 -27.31 -19.05
CA ARG A 71 -12.03 -27.29 -18.04
C ARG A 71 -11.50 -27.14 -16.61
N TYR A 72 -10.27 -27.52 -16.36
CA TYR A 72 -9.65 -27.39 -15.04
C TYR A 72 -8.44 -26.47 -15.11
N ASN A 73 -8.37 -25.54 -14.16
CA ASN A 73 -7.25 -24.64 -13.98
C ASN A 73 -6.76 -24.68 -12.54
N LEU A 74 -5.45 -24.70 -12.38
CA LEU A 74 -4.78 -24.62 -11.10
C LEU A 74 -3.79 -23.45 -11.14
N LEU A 75 -3.93 -22.52 -10.20
CA LEU A 75 -2.98 -21.43 -9.96
C LEU A 75 -2.40 -21.61 -8.56
N ILE A 76 -1.09 -21.62 -8.47
CA ILE A 76 -0.34 -21.61 -7.21
C ILE A 76 0.54 -20.37 -7.22
N ASN A 77 0.58 -19.63 -6.12
CA ASN A 77 1.44 -18.47 -5.97
C ASN A 77 2.01 -18.43 -4.54
N ALA A 78 3.32 -18.48 -4.42
CA ALA A 78 4.05 -18.28 -3.18
C ALA A 78 4.73 -16.91 -3.21
N VAL A 79 4.58 -16.13 -2.14
CA VAL A 79 5.16 -14.79 -1.98
C VAL A 79 5.94 -14.74 -0.68
N PHE A 80 7.15 -14.19 -0.75
CA PHE A 80 8.05 -14.00 0.37
C PHE A 80 8.55 -12.56 0.37
N ASN A 81 8.19 -11.81 1.40
CA ASN A 81 8.61 -10.42 1.56
C ASN A 81 9.31 -10.25 2.91
N ARG A 82 10.41 -9.55 2.88
CA ARG A 82 11.14 -9.11 4.07
C ARG A 82 11.54 -7.66 3.92
N LEU A 83 11.38 -6.90 4.98
CA LEU A 83 11.81 -5.52 5.11
C LEU A 83 12.56 -5.34 6.43
N ASP A 84 13.64 -4.58 6.38
CA ASP A 84 14.44 -4.17 7.55
C ASP A 84 14.73 -2.67 7.39
N ALA A 85 14.30 -1.86 8.34
CA ALA A 85 14.46 -0.41 8.35
C ALA A 85 15.05 0.07 9.66
N MET A 86 16.03 0.96 9.59
CA MET A 86 16.53 1.68 10.76
C MET A 86 15.58 2.84 11.10
N GLU A 87 15.33 3.02 12.39
CA GLU A 87 14.44 4.05 12.92
C GLU A 87 15.28 5.16 13.57
N ASN A 88 15.58 6.21 12.81
CA ASN A 88 16.45 7.30 13.27
C ASN A 88 15.76 8.29 14.23
N GLY A 89 14.45 8.18 14.42
CA GLY A 89 13.70 9.00 15.38
C GLY A 89 13.40 10.42 14.94
N SER A 90 13.69 10.80 13.71
CA SER A 90 13.35 12.13 13.18
C SER A 90 14.27 13.29 13.62
N ILE A 91 13.89 14.52 13.31
CA ILE A 91 14.59 15.74 13.75
C ILE A 91 14.08 16.20 15.13
N THR A 92 14.91 16.99 15.85
CA THR A 92 14.62 17.40 17.23
C THR A 92 13.55 18.47 17.36
N GLU A 93 13.41 19.35 16.37
CA GLU A 93 12.57 20.53 16.44
C GLU A 93 11.62 20.65 15.25
N ASP A 94 10.46 21.26 15.48
CA ASP A 94 9.47 21.57 14.46
C ASP A 94 9.86 22.87 13.73
N LYS A 95 11.02 22.89 13.08
CA LYS A 95 11.42 24.02 12.25
C LYS A 95 11.26 23.68 10.77
N PRO A 96 10.67 24.58 9.96
CA PRO A 96 10.86 24.50 8.53
C PRO A 96 12.38 24.59 8.24
N PHE A 97 12.85 23.95 7.18
CA PHE A 97 14.22 24.11 6.74
C PHE A 97 14.50 25.60 6.52
N ALA A 98 15.31 26.22 7.39
CA ALA A 98 15.67 27.62 7.24
C ALA A 98 16.49 27.82 5.97
N PRO A 99 16.18 28.83 5.13
CA PRO A 99 16.91 29.10 3.89
C PRO A 99 18.40 29.38 4.12
N GLU A 100 18.73 29.84 5.32
CA GLU A 100 20.06 30.32 5.70
C GLU A 100 21.00 29.19 6.14
N ASN A 101 20.49 28.07 6.60
CA ASN A 101 21.27 26.92 7.03
C ASN A 101 21.24 25.80 6.00
N ARG A 102 22.32 25.68 5.24
CA ARG A 102 22.57 24.55 4.33
C ARG A 102 22.87 23.23 5.08
N GLN A 103 22.87 23.24 6.38
CA GLN A 103 23.13 22.08 7.21
C GLN A 103 21.90 21.20 7.33
N THR A 104 22.12 19.92 7.34
CA THR A 104 21.09 18.93 7.69
C THR A 104 20.53 19.28 9.07
N PRO A 105 19.20 19.33 9.26
CA PRO A 105 18.62 19.60 10.57
C PRO A 105 19.18 18.66 11.62
N ASP A 106 19.41 19.16 12.83
CA ASP A 106 19.82 18.33 13.96
C ASP A 106 18.81 17.22 14.18
N ARG A 107 19.31 16.00 14.36
CA ARG A 107 18.50 14.80 14.53
C ARG A 107 18.65 14.25 15.91
N PHE A 108 17.68 13.45 16.33
CA PHE A 108 17.83 12.54 17.45
C PHE A 108 18.84 11.44 17.09
N ILE A 109 20.12 11.82 16.95
CA ILE A 109 21.18 10.86 16.72
C ILE A 109 21.49 10.21 18.06
N PRO A 110 21.41 8.87 18.17
CA PRO A 110 21.89 8.19 19.36
C PRO A 110 23.36 8.57 19.60
N LYS A 111 23.71 8.94 20.83
CA LYS A 111 25.11 9.15 21.19
C LYS A 111 25.80 7.79 21.13
N PHE A 112 26.74 7.63 20.21
CA PHE A 112 27.54 6.43 20.13
C PHE A 112 28.67 6.50 21.16
N ASN A 113 28.67 5.57 22.09
CA ASN A 113 29.83 5.39 22.99
C ASN A 113 30.93 4.54 22.31
N ASP A 114 30.64 3.87 21.21
CA ASP A 114 31.57 3.04 20.48
C ASP A 114 31.31 3.17 18.96
N PRO A 115 32.26 3.76 18.19
CA PRO A 115 32.09 3.97 16.75
C PRO A 115 31.92 2.67 15.93
N GLY A 116 32.23 1.51 16.49
CA GLY A 116 32.07 0.20 15.84
C GLY A 116 30.76 -0.51 16.12
N LYS A 117 29.92 -0.01 17.05
CA LYS A 117 28.63 -0.64 17.44
C LYS A 117 27.48 0.32 17.19
N ILE A 118 26.92 0.22 16.01
CA ILE A 118 25.72 0.96 15.64
C ILE A 118 24.49 0.21 16.16
N ASN A 119 23.96 0.67 17.29
CA ASN A 119 22.80 0.08 17.95
C ASN A 119 21.59 1.02 17.84
N ILE A 120 20.93 1.02 16.66
CA ILE A 120 19.79 1.88 16.39
C ILE A 120 18.52 1.04 16.44
N PRO A 121 17.39 1.62 16.91
CA PRO A 121 16.10 0.98 16.80
C PRO A 121 15.80 0.55 15.35
N ARG A 122 15.19 -0.61 15.18
CA ARG A 122 14.89 -1.20 13.88
C ARG A 122 13.48 -1.73 13.84
N SER A 123 12.81 -1.49 12.72
CA SER A 123 11.55 -2.13 12.37
C SER A 123 11.78 -3.20 11.31
N LYS A 124 11.26 -4.40 11.56
CA LYS A 124 11.34 -5.52 10.63
C LYS A 124 9.96 -6.05 10.31
N TRP A 125 9.75 -6.34 9.04
CA TRP A 125 8.52 -6.91 8.54
C TRP A 125 8.81 -8.18 7.74
N TRP A 126 8.00 -9.20 7.98
CA TRP A 126 7.93 -10.38 7.15
C TRP A 126 6.48 -10.59 6.74
N ASP A 127 6.26 -10.85 5.47
CA ASP A 127 4.93 -11.14 4.94
C ASP A 127 5.05 -12.27 3.90
N ASN A 128 4.74 -13.47 4.33
CA ASN A 128 4.82 -14.66 3.52
C ASN A 128 3.42 -15.21 3.27
N SER A 129 3.13 -15.58 2.04
CA SER A 129 1.85 -16.17 1.70
C SER A 129 1.96 -17.26 0.64
N LEU A 130 1.09 -18.24 0.77
CA LEU A 130 0.82 -19.26 -0.23
C LEU A 130 -0.65 -19.13 -0.65
N PHE A 131 -0.89 -18.97 -1.94
CA PHE A 131 -2.22 -18.92 -2.53
C PHE A 131 -2.38 -20.05 -3.53
N LEU A 132 -3.50 -20.75 -3.43
CA LEU A 132 -3.90 -21.80 -4.34
C LEU A 132 -5.32 -21.51 -4.83
N ARG A 133 -5.53 -21.50 -6.14
CA ARG A 133 -6.85 -21.45 -6.76
C ARG A 133 -7.04 -22.62 -7.70
N GLN A 134 -8.05 -23.41 -7.43
CA GLN A 134 -8.54 -24.45 -8.32
C GLN A 134 -9.85 -23.99 -8.96
N SER A 135 -9.99 -24.11 -10.25
CA SER A 135 -11.21 -23.73 -10.95
C SER A 135 -11.64 -24.82 -11.90
N LEU A 136 -12.91 -25.19 -11.84
CA LEU A 136 -13.54 -26.15 -12.73
C LEU A 136 -14.63 -25.45 -13.55
N TYR A 137 -14.51 -25.50 -14.85
CA TYR A 137 -15.51 -25.00 -15.79
C TYR A 137 -16.54 -26.07 -16.09
N VAL A 138 -17.78 -25.78 -15.70
CA VAL A 138 -18.92 -26.70 -15.83
C VAL A 138 -19.89 -26.14 -16.88
N GLY A 139 -20.68 -26.99 -17.52
CA GLY A 139 -21.67 -26.58 -18.49
C GLY A 139 -21.09 -26.31 -19.90
N ARG A 140 -21.80 -25.45 -20.63
CA ARG A 140 -21.44 -25.08 -21.99
C ARG A 140 -20.23 -24.15 -22.02
N MET A 141 -19.35 -24.41 -23.01
CA MET A 141 -18.22 -23.53 -23.31
C MET A 141 -18.57 -22.75 -24.56
N ASP A 142 -18.82 -21.45 -24.42
CA ASP A 142 -19.06 -20.56 -25.53
C ASP A 142 -17.75 -20.17 -26.20
N THR A 143 -17.70 -20.21 -27.52
CA THR A 143 -16.53 -19.87 -28.31
C THR A 143 -16.75 -18.55 -29.02
N VAL A 144 -15.76 -17.66 -28.94
CA VAL A 144 -15.80 -16.39 -29.67
C VAL A 144 -14.63 -16.31 -30.62
N ASP A 145 -14.97 -16.27 -31.90
CA ASP A 145 -14.04 -15.95 -32.96
C ASP A 145 -14.03 -14.42 -33.16
N LYS A 146 -12.93 -13.76 -32.72
CA LYS A 146 -12.70 -12.34 -32.94
C LYS A 146 -11.74 -12.07 -34.11
N GLY A 147 -11.61 -13.01 -35.04
CA GLY A 147 -10.60 -12.91 -36.10
C GLY A 147 -9.17 -12.99 -35.60
N LYS A 148 -8.97 -13.47 -34.36
CA LYS A 148 -7.65 -13.72 -33.78
C LYS A 148 -7.27 -15.19 -33.93
N PRO A 149 -5.98 -15.52 -34.08
CA PRO A 149 -5.51 -16.90 -34.26
C PRO A 149 -5.75 -17.81 -33.03
N THR A 150 -6.31 -17.31 -31.97
CA THR A 150 -6.67 -18.06 -30.77
C THR A 150 -8.12 -17.87 -30.41
N MET A 151 -8.86 -18.96 -30.46
CA MET A 151 -10.24 -19.08 -30.03
C MET A 151 -10.33 -18.86 -28.52
N GLN A 152 -11.14 -17.90 -28.09
CA GLN A 152 -11.35 -17.66 -26.65
C GLN A 152 -12.57 -18.48 -26.21
N LEU A 153 -12.36 -19.27 -25.15
CA LEU A 153 -13.38 -20.10 -24.51
C LEU A 153 -13.96 -19.37 -23.30
N TYR A 154 -15.29 -19.26 -23.26
CA TYR A 154 -16.00 -18.62 -22.16
C TYR A 154 -16.96 -19.61 -21.51
N PRO A 155 -16.68 -20.10 -20.29
CA PRO A 155 -17.59 -21.02 -19.61
C PRO A 155 -18.88 -20.29 -19.22
N THR A 156 -20.01 -21.02 -19.26
CA THR A 156 -21.29 -20.53 -18.71
C THR A 156 -21.35 -20.68 -17.19
N ASN A 157 -20.65 -21.67 -16.65
CA ASN A 157 -20.57 -21.92 -15.22
C ASN A 157 -19.14 -22.22 -14.82
N SER A 158 -18.74 -21.76 -13.65
CA SER A 158 -17.47 -22.17 -13.03
C SER A 158 -17.60 -22.31 -11.52
N MET A 159 -16.93 -23.29 -10.99
CA MET A 159 -16.70 -23.46 -9.56
C MET A 159 -15.23 -23.20 -9.27
N ALA A 160 -14.93 -22.50 -8.21
CA ALA A 160 -13.55 -22.30 -7.78
C ALA A 160 -13.43 -22.50 -6.27
N HIS A 161 -12.27 -23.01 -5.88
CA HIS A 161 -11.83 -23.08 -4.50
C HIS A 161 -10.52 -22.32 -4.37
N ASN A 162 -10.51 -21.31 -3.51
CA ASN A 162 -9.36 -20.48 -3.20
C ASN A 162 -8.90 -20.79 -1.78
N THR A 163 -7.64 -21.13 -1.61
CA THR A 163 -7.02 -21.27 -0.29
C THR A 163 -5.86 -20.28 -0.20
N ARG A 164 -5.80 -19.54 0.88
CA ARG A 164 -4.67 -18.66 1.19
C ARG A 164 -4.18 -18.92 2.60
N ILE A 165 -2.88 -19.15 2.73
CA ILE A 165 -2.18 -19.17 4.02
C ILE A 165 -1.25 -17.98 4.02
N ARG A 166 -1.35 -17.10 5.02
CA ARG A 166 -0.51 -15.91 5.14
C ARG A 166 0.02 -15.77 6.56
N LYS A 167 1.30 -15.53 6.68
CA LYS A 167 1.94 -15.21 7.95
C LYS A 167 2.64 -13.87 7.84
N GLN A 168 2.22 -12.93 8.67
CA GLN A 168 2.80 -11.59 8.79
C GLN A 168 3.43 -11.46 10.15
N THR A 169 4.61 -10.86 10.20
CA THR A 169 5.29 -10.55 11.46
C THR A 169 5.83 -9.15 11.38
N TYR A 170 5.48 -8.32 12.34
CA TYR A 170 6.11 -7.04 12.62
C TYR A 170 6.95 -7.17 13.88
N ASN A 171 8.12 -6.55 13.89
CA ASN A 171 9.01 -6.57 15.02
C ASN A 171 9.70 -5.20 15.15
N PHE A 172 9.54 -4.57 16.30
CA PHE A 172 10.32 -3.41 16.72
C PHE A 172 11.40 -3.86 17.69
N PHE A 173 12.63 -3.59 17.35
CA PHE A 173 13.80 -4.01 18.13
C PHE A 173 14.65 -2.80 18.52
N LYS A 174 15.08 -2.75 19.80
CA LYS A 174 15.97 -1.74 20.36
C LYS A 174 16.94 -2.37 21.36
N ASN A 175 18.23 -2.06 21.24
CA ASN A 175 19.24 -2.44 22.24
C ASN A 175 19.21 -1.53 23.47
N MET A 176 19.90 -1.96 24.54
CA MET A 176 19.96 -1.22 25.81
C MET A 176 20.54 0.18 25.66
N ASP A 177 21.57 0.33 24.81
CA ASP A 177 22.30 1.58 24.61
C ASP A 177 21.65 2.53 23.59
N ASP A 178 20.55 2.11 22.98
CA ASP A 178 19.82 2.89 21.97
C ASP A 178 18.90 3.92 22.64
N GLY A 179 19.46 4.91 23.32
CA GLY A 179 18.70 6.04 23.80
C GLY A 179 18.18 6.89 22.63
N ASN A 180 16.87 7.00 22.46
CA ASN A 180 16.28 7.85 21.45
C ASN A 180 15.23 8.77 22.07
N ALA A 181 15.45 10.08 22.01
CA ALA A 181 14.55 11.09 22.55
C ALA A 181 13.18 11.16 21.83
N ALA A 182 13.05 10.52 20.67
CA ALA A 182 11.75 10.39 19.97
C ALA A 182 10.84 9.31 20.57
N LEU A 183 11.38 8.40 21.39
CA LEU A 183 10.58 7.42 22.12
C LEU A 183 9.93 8.07 23.35
N PRO A 184 8.70 7.65 23.73
CA PRO A 184 8.11 8.04 24.99
C PRO A 184 9.00 7.64 26.18
N TYR A 185 9.02 8.45 27.23
CA TYR A 185 9.72 8.06 28.44
C TYR A 185 9.08 6.81 29.05
N ASN A 186 9.91 5.80 29.30
CA ASN A 186 9.50 4.56 29.95
C ASN A 186 10.67 4.06 30.81
N ASN A 187 10.41 3.60 32.01
CA ASN A 187 11.45 2.96 32.86
C ASN A 187 12.07 1.74 32.18
N LYS A 188 11.33 1.08 31.29
CA LYS A 188 11.82 0.01 30.41
C LYS A 188 12.63 0.55 29.20
N ALA A 189 12.68 1.85 28.99
CA ALA A 189 13.40 2.47 27.86
C ALA A 189 14.92 2.26 27.93
N LEU A 190 15.45 1.99 29.12
CA LEU A 190 16.86 1.67 29.36
C LEU A 190 17.18 0.19 29.12
N THR A 191 16.21 -0.61 28.68
CA THR A 191 16.36 -2.06 28.52
C THR A 191 16.33 -2.46 27.06
N LEU A 192 16.76 -3.68 26.77
CA LEU A 192 16.57 -4.33 25.49
C LEU A 192 15.06 -4.53 25.23
N ASN A 193 14.57 -4.11 24.09
CA ASN A 193 13.18 -4.26 23.68
C ASN A 193 13.08 -5.05 22.38
N ASN A 194 12.12 -5.95 22.33
CA ASN A 194 11.79 -6.75 21.15
C ASN A 194 10.28 -6.97 21.12
N ASP A 195 9.56 -5.93 20.70
CA ASP A 195 8.11 -5.97 20.56
C ASP A 195 7.75 -6.60 19.24
N LYS A 196 6.96 -7.66 19.27
CA LYS A 196 6.66 -8.45 18.08
C LYS A 196 5.19 -8.80 18.01
N THR A 197 4.59 -8.63 16.85
CA THR A 197 3.25 -9.13 16.52
C THR A 197 3.34 -10.09 15.35
N THR A 198 2.76 -11.27 15.49
CA THR A 198 2.62 -12.27 14.43
C THR A 198 1.14 -12.52 14.17
N ILE A 199 0.73 -12.41 12.91
CA ILE A 199 -0.63 -12.73 12.45
C ILE A 199 -0.53 -13.86 11.44
N THR A 200 -1.19 -14.98 11.74
CA THR A 200 -1.35 -16.08 10.80
C THR A 200 -2.82 -16.14 10.38
N ASN A 201 -3.06 -16.07 9.08
CA ASN A 201 -4.39 -16.18 8.49
C ASN A 201 -4.45 -17.39 7.57
N ILE A 202 -5.50 -18.19 7.71
CA ILE A 202 -5.88 -19.23 6.75
C ILE A 202 -7.28 -18.90 6.26
N SER A 203 -7.40 -18.68 4.96
CA SER A 203 -8.64 -18.32 4.28
C SER A 203 -9.00 -19.39 3.26
N ASN A 204 -10.22 -19.90 3.32
CA ASN A 204 -10.79 -20.80 2.33
C ASN A 204 -12.05 -20.18 1.74
N GLU A 205 -12.13 -20.11 0.44
CA GLU A 205 -13.27 -19.56 -0.27
C GLU A 205 -13.76 -20.53 -1.35
N PHE A 206 -15.03 -20.83 -1.33
CA PHE A 206 -15.73 -21.57 -2.37
C PHE A 206 -16.57 -20.59 -3.17
N GLU A 207 -16.39 -20.57 -4.48
CA GLU A 207 -16.98 -19.63 -5.40
C GLU A 207 -17.73 -20.36 -6.51
N TYR A 208 -18.93 -19.91 -6.82
CA TYR A 208 -19.70 -20.33 -7.97
C TYR A 208 -20.04 -19.13 -8.86
N ASN A 209 -19.69 -19.22 -10.13
CA ASN A 209 -20.00 -18.21 -11.14
C ASN A 209 -20.96 -18.78 -12.17
N PHE A 210 -21.98 -18.01 -12.47
CA PHE A 210 -22.92 -18.28 -13.53
C PHE A 210 -22.99 -17.11 -14.49
N PHE A 211 -22.93 -17.40 -15.80
CA PHE A 211 -23.02 -16.41 -16.86
C PHE A 211 -24.14 -16.80 -17.83
N LEU A 212 -25.16 -15.97 -17.90
CA LEU A 212 -26.22 -16.10 -18.89
C LEU A 212 -25.93 -15.13 -20.05
N ARG A 213 -25.65 -15.70 -21.23
CA ARG A 213 -25.32 -14.95 -22.44
C ARG A 213 -26.38 -15.16 -23.48
N GLY A 214 -26.86 -14.08 -24.11
CA GLY A 214 -27.76 -14.13 -25.27
C GLY A 214 -27.02 -14.57 -26.53
N LYS A 215 -27.74 -14.64 -27.66
CA LYS A 215 -27.17 -14.98 -28.97
C LYS A 215 -26.02 -14.06 -29.41
N SER A 216 -26.00 -12.81 -28.92
CA SER A 216 -24.88 -11.89 -29.07
C SER A 216 -24.11 -11.83 -27.73
N ILE A 217 -23.01 -12.55 -27.67
CA ILE A 217 -22.20 -12.78 -26.44
C ILE A 217 -21.76 -11.49 -25.73
N PHE A 218 -21.79 -10.35 -26.41
CA PHE A 218 -21.30 -9.10 -25.86
C PHE A 218 -22.39 -8.05 -25.61
N LYS A 219 -23.60 -8.24 -26.05
CA LYS A 219 -24.66 -7.24 -25.93
C LYS A 219 -25.51 -7.40 -24.68
N ASN A 220 -25.79 -8.63 -24.27
CA ASN A 220 -26.58 -8.92 -23.08
C ASN A 220 -25.93 -10.06 -22.31
N GLU A 221 -25.37 -9.75 -21.15
CA GLU A 221 -24.77 -10.74 -20.25
C GLU A 221 -25.30 -10.50 -18.84
N ALA A 222 -25.83 -11.55 -18.22
CA ALA A 222 -26.07 -11.58 -16.78
C ALA A 222 -24.97 -12.41 -16.13
N LYS A 223 -24.36 -11.88 -15.08
CA LYS A 223 -23.36 -12.53 -14.26
C LYS A 223 -23.89 -12.67 -12.83
N LEU A 224 -23.83 -13.86 -12.30
CA LEU A 224 -24.04 -14.12 -10.88
C LEU A 224 -22.79 -14.79 -10.32
N ASN A 225 -22.21 -14.19 -9.29
CA ASN A 225 -21.16 -14.79 -8.49
C ASN A 225 -21.68 -14.97 -7.08
N LEU A 226 -21.55 -16.16 -6.54
CA LEU A 226 -21.84 -16.48 -5.14
C LEU A 226 -20.60 -17.12 -4.52
N ALA A 227 -20.20 -16.67 -3.34
CA ALA A 227 -19.09 -17.27 -2.65
C ALA A 227 -19.34 -17.33 -1.13
N PHE A 228 -18.73 -18.35 -0.53
CA PHE A 228 -18.62 -18.48 0.92
C PHE A 228 -17.14 -18.53 1.28
N GLN A 229 -16.71 -17.64 2.16
CA GLN A 229 -15.34 -17.56 2.66
C GLN A 229 -15.31 -17.83 4.17
N HIS A 230 -14.39 -18.69 4.59
CA HIS A 230 -14.07 -18.94 5.98
C HIS A 230 -12.64 -18.53 6.28
N ASP A 231 -12.48 -17.60 7.22
CA ASP A 231 -11.19 -17.06 7.66
C ASP A 231 -10.89 -17.51 9.10
N MET A 232 -9.71 -18.07 9.32
CA MET A 232 -9.16 -18.41 10.63
C MET A 232 -7.94 -17.52 10.87
N ASN A 233 -7.89 -16.87 12.02
CA ASN A 233 -6.84 -15.91 12.37
C ASN A 233 -6.26 -16.25 13.74
N TRP A 234 -4.94 -16.28 13.80
CA TRP A 234 -4.15 -16.37 15.03
C TRP A 234 -3.33 -15.09 15.14
N VAL A 235 -3.49 -14.39 16.24
CA VAL A 235 -2.74 -13.17 16.54
C VAL A 235 -1.95 -13.39 17.81
N GLU A 236 -0.65 -13.27 17.72
CA GLU A 236 0.27 -13.43 18.84
C GLU A 236 1.09 -12.15 19.00
N GLN A 237 1.17 -11.62 20.22
CA GLN A 237 2.08 -10.55 20.57
C GLN A 237 3.05 -11.03 21.64
N SER A 238 4.33 -10.75 21.44
CA SER A 238 5.39 -11.14 22.39
C SER A 238 6.32 -9.97 22.64
N GLN A 239 6.86 -9.96 23.86
CA GLN A 239 7.87 -9.01 24.33
C GLN A 239 9.05 -9.78 24.92
N ILE A 240 10.21 -9.13 25.01
CA ILE A 240 11.30 -9.66 25.83
C ILE A 240 10.93 -9.52 27.31
N ASP A 241 11.04 -10.62 28.05
CA ASP A 241 10.95 -10.62 29.50
C ASP A 241 12.23 -10.01 30.11
N SER A 242 12.22 -8.68 30.21
CA SER A 242 13.34 -7.93 30.76
C SER A 242 13.63 -8.28 32.23
N LEU A 243 12.60 -8.66 33.01
CA LEU A 243 12.77 -9.05 34.40
C LEU A 243 13.58 -10.36 34.52
N ARG A 244 13.27 -11.32 33.67
CA ARG A 244 13.98 -12.62 33.62
C ARG A 244 15.42 -12.46 33.14
N TYR A 245 15.68 -11.48 32.27
CA TYR A 245 17.02 -11.13 31.84
C TYR A 245 17.87 -10.56 33.00
N TYR A 246 17.34 -9.63 33.79
CA TYR A 246 18.08 -9.02 34.89
C TYR A 246 18.28 -9.96 36.08
N THR A 247 17.32 -10.83 36.37
CA THR A 247 17.43 -11.80 37.48
C THR A 247 18.35 -12.97 37.16
N ASN A 248 18.55 -13.29 35.88
CA ASN A 248 19.38 -14.41 35.42
C ASN A 248 20.54 -13.98 34.50
N ARG A 249 21.14 -12.81 34.74
CA ARG A 249 22.27 -12.31 33.93
C ARG A 249 23.45 -13.30 33.83
N ALA A 250 23.64 -14.12 34.84
CA ALA A 250 24.66 -15.18 34.86
C ALA A 250 24.33 -16.33 33.89
N ALA A 251 23.03 -16.58 33.59
CA ALA A 251 22.60 -17.60 32.63
C ALA A 251 22.63 -17.12 31.17
N TYR A 252 22.76 -15.79 30.95
CA TYR A 252 22.81 -15.17 29.63
C TYR A 252 24.05 -14.26 29.51
N PRO A 253 25.26 -14.79 29.59
CA PRO A 253 26.49 -14.01 29.60
C PRO A 253 26.84 -13.36 28.25
N GLU A 254 26.20 -13.77 27.16
CA GLU A 254 26.48 -13.25 25.82
C GLU A 254 25.34 -12.40 25.30
N PRO A 255 25.63 -11.17 24.81
CA PRO A 255 24.59 -10.24 24.32
C PRO A 255 23.86 -10.72 23.04
N HIS A 256 24.27 -11.83 22.45
CA HIS A 256 23.71 -12.38 21.21
C HIS A 256 22.90 -13.68 21.40
N LYS A 257 22.81 -14.19 22.62
CA LYS A 257 21.96 -15.37 22.86
C LYS A 257 20.49 -14.95 22.83
N LYS A 258 19.70 -15.67 22.06
CA LYS A 258 18.26 -15.45 21.88
C LYS A 258 17.59 -15.40 23.26
N LEU A 259 17.17 -14.20 23.66
CA LEU A 259 16.42 -14.01 24.90
C LEU A 259 15.04 -14.66 24.74
N PRO A 260 14.48 -15.23 25.80
CA PRO A 260 13.15 -15.81 25.74
C PRO A 260 12.13 -14.69 25.50
N ASP A 261 11.42 -14.77 24.39
CA ASP A 261 10.23 -13.94 24.15
C ASP A 261 9.11 -14.49 25.05
N SER A 262 8.43 -13.60 25.78
CA SER A 262 7.21 -13.95 26.50
C SER A 262 6.00 -13.53 25.68
N THR A 263 5.10 -14.48 25.40
CA THR A 263 3.80 -14.16 24.81
C THR A 263 2.98 -13.37 25.83
N VAL A 264 2.58 -12.16 25.45
CA VAL A 264 1.79 -11.26 26.31
C VAL A 264 0.33 -11.18 25.86
N PHE A 265 0.05 -11.60 24.63
CA PHE A 265 -1.28 -11.67 24.06
C PHE A 265 -1.35 -12.78 23.00
N ASP A 266 -2.37 -13.60 23.08
CA ASP A 266 -2.67 -14.65 22.10
C ASP A 266 -4.19 -14.71 21.89
N LYS A 267 -4.61 -14.64 20.64
CA LYS A 267 -6.02 -14.68 20.28
C LYS A 267 -6.25 -15.47 18.99
N PHE A 268 -7.08 -16.48 19.08
CA PHE A 268 -7.66 -17.13 17.91
C PHE A 268 -9.07 -16.63 17.68
N TYR A 269 -9.40 -16.33 16.42
CA TYR A 269 -10.76 -16.01 16.00
C TYR A 269 -11.01 -16.42 14.55
N GLN A 270 -12.27 -16.59 14.23
CA GLN A 270 -12.69 -16.98 12.89
C GLN A 270 -13.87 -16.14 12.42
N ASN A 271 -14.04 -16.07 11.11
CA ASN A 271 -15.16 -15.40 10.46
C ASN A 271 -15.66 -16.22 9.28
N GLY A 272 -16.97 -16.27 9.12
CA GLY A 272 -17.61 -16.78 7.92
C GLY A 272 -18.31 -15.66 7.17
N MET A 273 -17.98 -15.50 5.88
CA MET A 273 -18.48 -14.44 5.01
C MET A 273 -19.23 -15.03 3.82
N VAL A 274 -20.42 -14.52 3.57
CA VAL A 274 -21.16 -14.76 2.32
C VAL A 274 -20.91 -13.58 1.39
N LYS A 275 -20.63 -13.88 0.13
CA LYS A 275 -20.41 -12.90 -0.93
C LYS A 275 -21.35 -13.14 -2.09
N GLY A 276 -21.90 -12.07 -2.63
CA GLY A 276 -22.74 -12.10 -3.83
C GLY A 276 -22.37 -10.95 -4.77
N GLU A 277 -22.29 -11.24 -6.05
CA GLU A 277 -22.16 -10.23 -7.09
C GLU A 277 -23.15 -10.53 -8.20
N LEU A 278 -23.99 -9.55 -8.51
CA LEU A 278 -24.90 -9.58 -9.65
C LEU A 278 -24.47 -8.50 -10.64
N GLY A 279 -24.17 -8.90 -11.84
CA GLY A 279 -23.89 -7.98 -12.97
C GLY A 279 -24.91 -8.20 -14.07
N TYR A 280 -25.39 -7.11 -14.67
CA TYR A 280 -26.27 -7.20 -15.84
C TYR A 280 -25.90 -6.13 -16.86
N LYS A 281 -25.49 -6.60 -18.03
CA LYS A 281 -25.22 -5.76 -19.19
C LYS A 281 -26.48 -5.70 -20.06
N PHE A 282 -27.24 -4.61 -19.97
CA PHE A 282 -28.47 -4.42 -20.74
C PHE A 282 -28.20 -4.20 -22.24
N SER A 283 -27.08 -3.55 -22.54
CA SER A 283 -26.64 -3.24 -23.90
C SER A 283 -25.16 -2.86 -23.87
N ASP A 284 -24.58 -2.55 -25.01
CA ASP A 284 -23.24 -1.98 -25.07
C ASP A 284 -23.13 -0.60 -24.38
N ARG A 285 -24.27 -0.04 -23.97
CA ARG A 285 -24.36 1.30 -23.38
C ARG A 285 -24.64 1.31 -21.89
N LEU A 286 -25.25 0.26 -21.36
CA LEU A 286 -25.68 0.25 -19.95
C LEU A 286 -25.23 -1.05 -19.29
N ASP A 287 -24.42 -0.93 -18.27
CA ASP A 287 -23.92 -2.00 -17.42
C ASP A 287 -24.23 -1.68 -15.96
N PHE A 288 -24.77 -2.64 -15.22
CA PHE A 288 -25.15 -2.50 -13.84
C PHE A 288 -24.52 -3.63 -13.01
N SER A 289 -23.98 -3.30 -11.85
CA SER A 289 -23.45 -4.29 -10.92
C SER A 289 -23.86 -4.00 -9.47
N LEU A 290 -24.19 -5.06 -8.77
CA LEU A 290 -24.42 -5.08 -7.32
C LEU A 290 -23.45 -6.05 -6.69
N ARG A 291 -22.85 -5.66 -5.57
CA ARG A 291 -22.01 -6.52 -4.75
C ARG A 291 -22.47 -6.46 -3.30
N ALA A 292 -22.58 -7.60 -2.67
CA ALA A 292 -22.90 -7.73 -1.26
C ALA A 292 -21.93 -8.73 -0.61
N ASN A 293 -21.20 -8.27 0.40
CA ASN A 293 -20.35 -9.10 1.25
C ASN A 293 -20.82 -8.92 2.68
N GLN A 294 -21.07 -10.02 3.39
CA GLN A 294 -21.58 -10.01 4.76
C GLN A 294 -20.90 -11.06 5.60
N ILE A 295 -20.31 -10.68 6.73
CA ILE A 295 -19.85 -11.62 7.75
C ILE A 295 -21.08 -12.08 8.55
N VAL A 296 -21.40 -13.36 8.42
CA VAL A 296 -22.63 -13.96 8.97
C VAL A 296 -22.39 -14.67 10.29
N PHE A 297 -21.14 -15.06 10.60
CA PHE A 297 -20.75 -15.59 11.90
C PHE A 297 -19.28 -15.30 12.20
N GLY A 298 -18.91 -15.39 13.47
CA GLY A 298 -17.57 -15.26 13.97
C GLY A 298 -17.33 -13.93 14.68
N HIS A 299 -16.04 -13.58 14.87
CA HIS A 299 -15.62 -12.44 15.68
C HIS A 299 -16.15 -11.10 15.15
N ASN A 300 -16.14 -10.93 13.82
CA ASN A 300 -16.57 -9.70 13.17
C ASN A 300 -18.00 -9.79 12.60
N ILE A 301 -18.87 -10.61 13.23
CA ILE A 301 -20.26 -10.76 12.77
C ILE A 301 -20.93 -9.39 12.59
N GLY A 302 -21.67 -9.22 11.47
CA GLY A 302 -22.34 -7.98 11.14
C GLY A 302 -21.46 -6.97 10.37
N ASP A 303 -20.19 -7.28 10.08
CA ASP A 303 -19.42 -6.50 9.10
C ASP A 303 -19.98 -6.77 7.71
N PHE A 304 -20.13 -5.71 6.92
CA PHE A 304 -20.65 -5.81 5.56
C PHE A 304 -20.04 -4.76 4.62
N LEU A 305 -20.11 -5.05 3.33
CA LEU A 305 -19.89 -4.12 2.23
C LEU A 305 -20.97 -4.35 1.17
N TYR A 306 -21.83 -3.37 0.95
CA TYR A 306 -22.81 -3.35 -0.12
C TYR A 306 -22.45 -2.26 -1.11
N GLU A 307 -22.36 -2.60 -2.37
CA GLU A 307 -21.96 -1.69 -3.45
C GLU A 307 -22.91 -1.82 -4.63
N ALA A 308 -23.34 -0.69 -5.18
CA ALA A 308 -24.10 -0.59 -6.42
C ALA A 308 -23.35 0.32 -7.39
N LYS A 309 -23.27 -0.09 -8.65
CA LYS A 309 -22.61 0.67 -9.70
C LYS A 309 -23.39 0.58 -11.01
N ALA A 310 -23.53 1.71 -11.68
CA ALA A 310 -24.14 1.81 -12.99
C ALA A 310 -23.20 2.55 -13.96
N ASP A 311 -22.88 1.92 -15.05
CA ASP A 311 -22.04 2.45 -16.12
C ASP A 311 -22.89 2.74 -17.35
N VAL A 312 -22.91 4.00 -17.79
CA VAL A 312 -23.65 4.46 -18.98
C VAL A 312 -22.63 4.94 -20.02
N SER A 313 -22.48 4.18 -21.10
CA SER A 313 -21.63 4.55 -22.23
C SER A 313 -22.45 5.25 -23.31
N MET A 314 -22.08 6.50 -23.60
CA MET A 314 -22.75 7.32 -24.63
C MET A 314 -22.01 7.32 -25.97
N GLY A 315 -21.04 6.41 -26.11
CA GLY A 315 -20.17 6.27 -27.29
C GLY A 315 -18.86 7.07 -27.15
N ASP A 316 -17.90 6.77 -28.04
CA ASP A 316 -16.52 7.29 -27.94
C ASP A 316 -16.41 8.82 -27.97
N LYS A 317 -17.35 9.48 -28.65
CA LYS A 317 -17.37 10.95 -28.76
C LYS A 317 -17.87 11.63 -27.48
N ILE A 318 -18.90 11.07 -26.86
CA ILE A 318 -19.54 11.67 -25.69
C ILE A 318 -18.90 11.16 -24.40
N GLY A 319 -18.43 9.89 -24.39
CA GLY A 319 -17.77 9.29 -23.25
C GLY A 319 -18.69 8.41 -22.41
N LYS A 320 -18.31 8.25 -21.13
CA LYS A 320 -18.92 7.33 -20.17
C LYS A 320 -19.22 8.03 -18.86
N VAL A 321 -20.42 7.80 -18.34
CA VAL A 321 -20.83 8.16 -16.98
C VAL A 321 -20.83 6.90 -16.11
N THR A 322 -20.29 7.00 -14.90
CA THR A 322 -20.38 5.96 -13.88
C THR A 322 -21.00 6.56 -12.62
N LEU A 323 -22.07 5.95 -12.14
CA LEU A 323 -22.67 6.22 -10.84
C LEU A 323 -22.28 5.09 -9.90
N GLY A 324 -21.88 5.42 -8.68
CA GLY A 324 -21.53 4.43 -7.66
C GLY A 324 -22.06 4.84 -6.30
N ALA A 325 -22.49 3.86 -5.53
CA ALA A 325 -22.85 4.01 -4.13
C ALA A 325 -22.37 2.78 -3.36
N TYR A 326 -21.80 2.98 -2.16
CA TYR A 326 -21.55 1.87 -1.26
C TYR A 326 -21.85 2.23 0.18
N SER A 327 -22.16 1.19 0.95
CA SER A 327 -22.28 1.24 2.41
C SER A 327 -21.43 0.13 3.01
N GLN A 328 -20.55 0.50 3.92
CA GLN A 328 -19.66 -0.40 4.63
C GLN A 328 -19.85 -0.27 6.14
N ASN A 329 -19.85 -1.39 6.83
CA ASN A 329 -19.74 -1.50 8.28
C ASN A 329 -18.59 -2.45 8.59
N LYS A 330 -17.57 -1.99 9.30
CA LYS A 330 -16.33 -2.74 9.53
C LYS A 330 -15.90 -2.63 10.99
N SER A 331 -15.59 -3.76 11.60
CA SER A 331 -14.93 -3.79 12.91
C SER A 331 -13.56 -3.12 12.82
N PRO A 332 -13.13 -2.34 13.82
CA PRO A 332 -11.78 -1.81 13.90
C PRO A 332 -10.74 -2.92 13.85
N GLU A 333 -9.59 -2.63 13.28
CA GLU A 333 -8.50 -3.60 13.20
C GLU A 333 -7.92 -3.90 14.60
N MET A 334 -7.35 -5.09 14.76
CA MET A 334 -6.85 -5.57 16.05
C MET A 334 -5.89 -4.59 16.71
N VAL A 335 -5.06 -3.90 15.95
CA VAL A 335 -4.11 -2.91 16.46
C VAL A 335 -4.78 -1.74 17.20
N TYR A 336 -6.02 -1.41 16.87
CA TYR A 336 -6.78 -0.41 17.61
C TYR A 336 -7.40 -0.95 18.90
N ASN A 337 -7.73 -2.23 18.94
CA ASN A 337 -8.36 -2.83 20.12
C ASN A 337 -7.32 -3.36 21.11
N ASN A 338 -6.22 -3.91 20.60
CA ASN A 338 -5.23 -4.58 21.44
C ASN A 338 -3.82 -4.34 20.90
N LEU A 339 -2.98 -3.70 21.69
CA LEU A 339 -1.54 -3.60 21.49
C LEU A 339 -0.83 -3.72 22.83
N ASN A 340 0.16 -4.60 22.89
CA ASN A 340 0.98 -4.83 24.06
C ASN A 340 2.46 -4.68 23.71
N TYR A 341 2.89 -3.43 23.49
CA TYR A 341 4.26 -3.07 23.19
C TYR A 341 4.86 -2.25 24.34
N THR A 342 6.15 -2.21 24.39
CA THR A 342 6.88 -1.42 25.41
C THR A 342 6.49 0.07 25.35
N TYR A 343 6.26 0.60 24.16
CA TYR A 343 5.97 2.02 23.90
C TYR A 343 4.53 2.31 23.51
N GLY A 344 3.63 1.37 23.70
CA GLY A 344 2.20 1.53 23.46
C GLY A 344 1.43 0.34 24.03
N GLN A 345 0.52 0.61 24.97
CA GLN A 345 -0.22 -0.45 25.61
C GLN A 345 -1.70 -0.05 25.77
N TRP A 346 -2.58 -0.85 25.17
CA TRP A 346 -4.03 -0.80 25.35
C TRP A 346 -4.63 -2.15 25.05
N ASN A 347 -5.68 -2.51 25.76
CA ASN A 347 -6.33 -3.81 25.65
C ASN A 347 -7.84 -3.65 25.75
N ASP A 348 -8.53 -4.42 24.93
CA ASP A 348 -10.00 -4.58 24.94
C ASP A 348 -10.76 -3.25 24.95
N LEU A 349 -10.33 -2.33 24.09
CA LEU A 349 -11.05 -1.08 23.92
C LEU A 349 -12.42 -1.38 23.27
N ASP A 350 -13.49 -0.84 23.87
CA ASP A 350 -14.86 -0.98 23.35
C ASP A 350 -15.09 -0.02 22.16
N LEU A 351 -14.40 -0.30 21.07
CA LEU A 351 -14.50 0.50 19.87
C LEU A 351 -15.69 0.07 19.01
N LYS A 352 -16.50 1.05 18.63
CA LYS A 352 -17.64 0.85 17.74
C LYS A 352 -17.20 0.53 16.32
N LYS A 353 -18.04 -0.17 15.56
CA LYS A 353 -17.78 -0.44 14.14
C LYS A 353 -17.75 0.85 13.32
N ILE A 354 -16.76 0.92 12.43
CA ILE A 354 -16.61 2.02 11.50
C ILE A 354 -17.68 1.88 10.41
N LYS A 355 -18.48 2.91 10.21
CA LYS A 355 -19.49 2.95 9.14
C LYS A 355 -19.08 3.99 8.11
N ILE A 356 -19.08 3.60 6.85
CA ILE A 356 -18.76 4.49 5.72
C ILE A 356 -19.84 4.34 4.67
N GLN A 357 -20.44 5.46 4.28
CA GLN A 357 -21.33 5.55 3.13
C GLN A 357 -20.69 6.45 2.09
N ASN A 358 -20.71 6.04 0.84
CA ASN A 358 -20.15 6.80 -0.27
C ASN A 358 -21.14 6.89 -1.41
N LEU A 359 -21.25 8.08 -1.96
CA LEU A 359 -21.89 8.34 -3.24
C LEU A 359 -20.85 8.89 -4.19
N SER A 360 -20.84 8.40 -5.41
CA SER A 360 -19.87 8.82 -6.42
C SER A 360 -20.51 9.01 -7.79
N PHE A 361 -20.05 10.06 -8.46
CA PHE A 361 -20.35 10.36 -9.86
C PHE A 361 -19.02 10.51 -10.61
N GLN A 362 -18.84 9.80 -11.71
CA GLN A 362 -17.68 9.94 -12.57
C GLN A 362 -18.11 10.12 -14.01
N TYR A 363 -17.49 11.08 -14.67
CA TYR A 363 -17.56 11.22 -16.13
C TYR A 363 -16.16 11.06 -16.73
N SER A 364 -16.05 10.31 -17.81
CA SER A 364 -14.80 10.14 -18.54
C SER A 364 -15.03 10.21 -20.04
N ASN A 365 -14.17 10.97 -20.72
CA ASN A 365 -14.16 11.08 -22.16
C ASN A 365 -12.74 10.85 -22.69
N PRO A 366 -12.43 9.67 -23.24
CA PRO A 366 -11.10 9.36 -23.76
C PRO A 366 -10.68 10.24 -24.93
N MET A 367 -11.64 10.70 -25.78
CA MET A 367 -11.36 11.56 -26.93
C MET A 367 -10.86 12.95 -26.49
N LEU A 368 -11.46 13.49 -25.42
CA LEU A 368 -11.04 14.75 -24.84
C LEU A 368 -9.88 14.59 -23.86
N GLY A 369 -9.50 13.37 -23.50
CA GLY A 369 -8.53 13.09 -22.43
C GLY A 369 -9.01 13.53 -21.05
N PHE A 370 -10.33 13.63 -20.83
CA PHE A 370 -10.93 14.15 -19.61
C PHE A 370 -11.47 13.05 -18.71
N ARG A 371 -11.25 13.22 -17.39
CA ARG A 371 -11.86 12.42 -16.32
C ARG A 371 -12.21 13.30 -15.14
N GLY A 372 -13.48 13.36 -14.78
CA GLY A 372 -13.97 14.03 -13.58
C GLY A 372 -14.65 13.04 -12.66
N LYS A 373 -14.37 13.10 -11.35
CA LYS A 373 -15.02 12.27 -10.32
C LYS A 373 -15.37 13.13 -9.11
N VAL A 374 -16.60 13.01 -8.63
CA VAL A 374 -17.07 13.60 -7.38
C VAL A 374 -17.45 12.46 -6.45
N GLU A 375 -16.97 12.52 -5.22
CA GLU A 375 -17.24 11.54 -4.18
C GLU A 375 -17.66 12.26 -2.89
N TYR A 376 -18.69 11.74 -2.25
CA TYR A 376 -19.12 12.22 -0.96
C TYR A 376 -19.15 11.07 0.03
N PHE A 377 -18.46 11.24 1.15
CA PHE A 377 -18.34 10.25 2.20
C PHE A 377 -19.03 10.73 3.47
N LEU A 378 -19.83 9.87 4.05
CA LEU A 378 -20.35 9.98 5.42
C LEU A 378 -19.66 8.89 6.24
N MET A 379 -18.91 9.29 7.26
CA MET A 379 -18.15 8.38 8.11
C MET A 379 -18.61 8.50 9.55
N ASN A 380 -18.86 7.36 10.20
CA ASN A 380 -19.16 7.30 11.61
C ASN A 380 -18.16 6.39 12.31
N ASN A 381 -17.78 6.74 13.53
CA ASN A 381 -16.83 6.00 14.35
C ASN A 381 -15.47 5.79 13.64
N TYR A 382 -15.01 6.79 12.88
CA TYR A 382 -13.71 6.74 12.21
C TYR A 382 -12.61 6.59 13.26
N THR A 383 -11.82 5.53 13.14
CA THR A 383 -10.80 5.19 14.14
C THR A 383 -9.44 5.72 13.70
N TYR A 384 -8.73 6.38 14.61
CA TYR A 384 -7.41 6.97 14.38
C TYR A 384 -6.58 6.87 15.65
N PHE A 385 -5.28 7.21 15.56
CA PHE A 385 -4.44 7.37 16.74
C PHE A 385 -4.24 8.84 17.05
N GLU A 386 -4.27 9.19 18.32
CA GLU A 386 -3.96 10.53 18.79
C GLU A 386 -2.93 10.50 19.92
N GLU A 387 -2.20 11.62 20.05
CA GLU A 387 -1.28 11.84 21.15
C GLU A 387 -2.06 12.14 22.43
N LEU A 388 -1.71 11.46 23.51
CA LEU A 388 -2.29 11.77 24.81
C LEU A 388 -1.89 13.18 25.23
N PRO A 389 -2.83 14.00 25.71
CA PRO A 389 -2.51 15.31 26.23
C PRO A 389 -1.46 15.17 27.34
N ASN A 390 -0.35 15.90 27.22
CA ASN A 390 0.64 15.96 28.27
C ASN A 390 0.09 16.82 29.42
N ALA A 391 -0.68 16.21 30.31
CA ALA A 391 -1.20 16.88 31.48
C ALA A 391 -0.02 17.28 32.37
N GLN A 392 0.25 18.59 32.47
CA GLN A 392 1.24 19.19 33.38
C GLN A 392 2.71 19.03 32.98
N ASN A 393 3.04 18.96 31.69
CA ASN A 393 4.42 18.77 31.21
C ASN A 393 5.13 17.57 31.86
N ASP A 394 4.41 16.49 32.14
CA ASP A 394 4.98 15.26 32.65
C ASP A 394 5.75 14.54 31.54
N PRO A 395 7.09 14.50 31.53
CA PRO A 395 7.85 13.86 30.47
C PRO A 395 7.58 12.36 30.34
N LYS A 396 6.97 11.73 31.36
CA LYS A 396 6.54 10.33 31.31
C LYS A 396 5.32 10.10 30.44
N LYS A 397 4.53 11.14 30.17
CA LYS A 397 3.33 11.09 29.31
C LYS A 397 3.56 11.70 27.93
N ASP A 398 4.76 12.22 27.67
CA ASP A 398 5.11 12.80 26.39
C ASP A 398 5.17 11.70 25.29
N LYS A 399 4.58 11.98 24.13
CA LYS A 399 4.61 11.10 22.94
C LYS A 399 3.89 9.74 23.06
N TRP A 400 3.12 9.51 24.09
CA TRP A 400 2.24 8.35 24.16
C TRP A 400 1.03 8.54 23.26
N ILE A 401 0.67 7.48 22.57
CA ILE A 401 -0.47 7.46 21.68
C ILE A 401 -1.55 6.51 22.17
N ILE A 402 -2.79 6.79 21.81
CA ILE A 402 -3.95 5.96 22.11
C ILE A 402 -4.88 5.94 20.89
N PRO A 403 -5.60 4.82 20.63
CA PRO A 403 -6.70 4.81 19.68
C PRO A 403 -7.85 5.69 20.14
N ALA A 404 -8.42 6.43 19.21
CA ALA A 404 -9.61 7.26 19.40
C ALA A 404 -10.61 7.05 18.26
N GLN A 405 -11.87 7.39 18.49
CA GLN A 405 -12.91 7.35 17.49
C GLN A 405 -13.59 8.70 17.32
N LEU A 406 -13.79 9.09 16.09
CA LEU A 406 -14.55 10.27 15.69
C LEU A 406 -15.98 9.85 15.36
N ASP A 407 -16.97 10.41 16.07
CA ASP A 407 -18.37 10.01 15.90
C ASP A 407 -18.88 10.24 14.48
N ASN A 408 -18.64 11.42 13.92
CA ASN A 408 -19.10 11.78 12.58
C ASN A 408 -18.07 12.60 11.82
N ALA A 409 -17.92 12.31 10.55
CA ALA A 409 -17.15 13.10 9.60
C ALA A 409 -17.77 13.06 8.21
N ASN A 410 -17.71 14.20 7.52
CA ASN A 410 -18.08 14.34 6.12
C ASN A 410 -16.82 14.64 5.30
N LEU A 411 -16.73 14.05 4.11
CA LEU A 411 -15.67 14.35 3.16
C LEU A 411 -16.23 14.47 1.75
N LEU A 412 -16.11 15.65 1.17
CA LEU A 412 -16.29 15.88 -0.27
C LEU A 412 -14.94 15.78 -0.96
N LYS A 413 -14.85 14.97 -2.01
CA LYS A 413 -13.65 14.84 -2.84
C LYS A 413 -14.01 15.01 -4.30
N VAL A 414 -13.37 15.96 -4.97
CA VAL A 414 -13.50 16.21 -6.40
C VAL A 414 -12.14 15.95 -7.04
N THR A 415 -12.11 15.05 -8.02
CA THR A 415 -10.90 14.72 -8.78
C THR A 415 -11.13 15.07 -10.24
N VAL A 416 -10.24 15.86 -10.81
CA VAL A 416 -10.26 16.23 -12.24
C VAL A 416 -8.92 15.85 -12.85
N GLY A 417 -8.96 15.00 -13.87
CA GLY A 417 -7.81 14.66 -14.71
C GLY A 417 -8.04 15.15 -16.14
N GLN A 418 -7.04 15.79 -16.72
CA GLN A 418 -7.11 16.28 -18.09
C GLN A 418 -5.78 16.11 -18.79
N LYS A 419 -5.81 15.44 -19.94
CA LYS A 419 -4.63 15.19 -20.77
C LYS A 419 -4.79 15.86 -22.12
N PHE A 420 -3.96 16.89 -22.36
CA PHE A 420 -3.88 17.57 -23.65
C PHE A 420 -2.71 16.99 -24.45
N LYS A 421 -2.96 16.70 -25.73
CA LYS A 421 -1.92 16.28 -26.67
C LYS A 421 -1.90 17.24 -27.85
N PHE A 422 -0.75 17.85 -28.09
CA PHE A 422 -0.52 18.71 -29.23
C PHE A 422 0.78 18.32 -29.93
N ARG A 423 0.68 17.67 -31.06
CA ARG A 423 1.83 17.10 -31.81
C ARG A 423 2.67 16.19 -30.90
N HIS A 424 3.89 16.60 -30.57
CA HIS A 424 4.84 15.89 -29.73
C HIS A 424 4.72 16.28 -28.24
N PHE A 425 3.98 17.31 -27.91
CA PHE A 425 3.80 17.76 -26.53
C PHE A 425 2.58 17.12 -25.90
N THR A 426 2.75 16.69 -24.67
CA THR A 426 1.65 16.24 -23.83
C THR A 426 1.67 17.03 -22.52
N PHE A 427 0.51 17.53 -22.13
CA PHE A 427 0.28 18.15 -20.83
C PHE A 427 -0.77 17.33 -20.07
N ASP A 428 -0.34 16.63 -19.05
CA ASP A 428 -1.16 15.75 -18.22
C ASP A 428 -1.38 16.40 -16.86
N ASN A 429 -2.63 16.50 -16.41
CA ASN A 429 -3.00 17.27 -15.23
C ASN A 429 -3.91 16.44 -14.34
N LEU A 430 -3.67 16.52 -13.04
CA LEU A 430 -4.54 15.99 -11.99
C LEU A 430 -4.73 17.07 -10.93
N VAL A 431 -5.99 17.35 -10.62
CA VAL A 431 -6.38 18.25 -9.54
C VAL A 431 -7.33 17.52 -8.63
N VAL A 432 -7.05 17.53 -7.35
CA VAL A 432 -7.90 16.94 -6.31
C VAL A 432 -8.25 18.02 -5.31
N TYR A 433 -9.53 18.32 -5.17
CA TYR A 433 -10.07 19.19 -4.14
C TYR A 433 -10.78 18.32 -3.10
N GLN A 434 -10.50 18.58 -1.82
CA GLN A 434 -11.06 17.83 -0.68
C GLN A 434 -11.53 18.81 0.38
N LYS A 435 -12.73 18.59 0.89
CA LYS A 435 -13.27 19.39 1.99
C LYS A 435 -13.95 18.48 3.01
N THR A 436 -13.60 18.68 4.26
CA THR A 436 -14.14 17.94 5.40
C THR A 436 -14.49 18.89 6.53
N ASP A 437 -15.46 18.52 7.36
CA ASP A 437 -15.77 19.16 8.63
C ASP A 437 -14.78 18.79 9.76
N GLN A 438 -13.90 17.80 9.51
CA GLN A 438 -12.95 17.26 10.47
C GLN A 438 -11.49 17.36 10.00
N GLN A 439 -11.10 18.54 9.54
CA GLN A 439 -9.79 18.79 8.91
C GLN A 439 -8.62 18.37 9.81
N LYS A 440 -8.73 18.63 11.11
CA LYS A 440 -7.67 18.30 12.09
C LYS A 440 -7.46 16.80 12.27
N ILE A 441 -8.53 16.00 12.18
CA ILE A 441 -8.46 14.56 12.43
C ILE A 441 -8.09 13.81 11.15
N LEU A 442 -8.70 14.18 10.01
CA LEU A 442 -8.40 13.52 8.75
C LEU A 442 -7.04 13.95 8.16
N ALA A 443 -6.48 15.08 8.60
CA ALA A 443 -5.12 15.55 8.27
C ALA A 443 -4.81 15.50 6.75
N ILE A 444 -5.71 16.03 5.91
CA ILE A 444 -5.61 16.01 4.45
C ILE A 444 -5.51 17.43 3.89
N PRO A 445 -4.76 17.68 2.80
CA PRO A 445 -4.75 18.98 2.12
C PRO A 445 -6.09 19.25 1.43
N GLU A 446 -6.56 20.49 1.44
CA GLU A 446 -7.78 20.85 0.71
C GLU A 446 -7.58 20.76 -0.81
N LEU A 447 -6.40 21.13 -1.29
CA LEU A 447 -6.05 21.05 -2.70
C LEU A 447 -4.75 20.29 -2.88
N TYR A 448 -4.76 19.32 -3.79
CA TYR A 448 -3.58 18.65 -4.31
C TYR A 448 -3.58 18.74 -5.83
N THR A 449 -2.43 19.08 -6.42
CA THR A 449 -2.27 19.14 -7.87
C THR A 449 -1.01 18.41 -8.31
N TRP A 450 -1.09 17.77 -9.46
CA TRP A 450 0.03 17.19 -10.18
C TRP A 450 -0.08 17.55 -11.65
N HIS A 451 1.00 18.05 -12.21
CA HIS A 451 1.09 18.49 -13.59
C HIS A 451 2.34 17.90 -14.22
N SER A 452 2.22 17.35 -15.42
CA SER A 452 3.33 16.80 -16.18
C SER A 452 3.31 17.38 -17.59
N LEU A 453 4.34 18.11 -17.95
CA LEU A 453 4.55 18.62 -19.31
C LEU A 453 5.75 17.90 -19.93
N TYR A 454 5.51 17.17 -21.01
CA TYR A 454 6.58 16.44 -21.66
C TYR A 454 6.47 16.47 -23.19
N TYR A 455 7.65 16.38 -23.80
CA TYR A 455 7.87 16.22 -25.23
C TYR A 455 8.25 14.77 -25.53
N SER A 456 7.60 14.14 -26.51
CA SER A 456 7.92 12.79 -26.97
C SER A 456 8.16 12.77 -28.47
N ASN A 457 9.22 12.10 -28.88
CA ASN A 457 9.56 11.95 -30.28
C ASN A 457 10.37 10.67 -30.52
N LEU A 458 10.53 10.33 -31.80
CA LEU A 458 11.30 9.18 -32.24
C LEU A 458 12.63 9.67 -32.87
N PHE A 459 13.75 9.41 -32.21
CA PHE A 459 15.07 9.77 -32.68
C PHE A 459 15.68 8.64 -33.51
N PHE A 460 16.21 8.97 -34.69
CA PHE A 460 16.69 8.02 -35.68
C PHE A 460 15.75 6.86 -36.02
N LYS A 461 14.45 7.03 -35.83
CA LYS A 461 13.41 5.98 -36.01
C LYS A 461 13.58 4.72 -35.12
N VAL A 462 14.45 4.78 -34.13
CA VAL A 462 14.80 3.63 -33.25
C VAL A 462 14.62 3.96 -31.79
N ILE A 463 14.91 5.19 -31.36
CA ILE A 463 14.86 5.60 -29.96
C ILE A 463 13.59 6.40 -29.74
N ASP A 464 12.61 5.79 -29.05
CA ASP A 464 11.44 6.50 -28.53
C ASP A 464 11.82 7.18 -27.21
N TYR A 465 11.87 8.51 -27.21
CA TYR A 465 12.28 9.26 -26.04
C TYR A 465 11.22 10.28 -25.61
N SER A 466 11.21 10.52 -24.32
CA SER A 466 10.40 11.58 -23.73
C SER A 466 11.25 12.37 -22.73
N ILE A 467 11.10 13.68 -22.74
CA ILE A 467 11.69 14.59 -21.76
C ILE A 467 10.58 15.45 -21.18
N GLY A 468 10.53 15.57 -19.87
CA GLY A 468 9.44 16.24 -19.20
C GLY A 468 9.79 16.80 -17.84
N VAL A 469 8.89 17.66 -17.37
CA VAL A 469 8.91 18.23 -16.03
C VAL A 469 7.59 17.89 -15.36
N ASP A 470 7.67 17.36 -14.16
CA ASP A 470 6.53 17.16 -13.26
C ASP A 470 6.53 18.24 -12.18
N ALA A 471 5.36 18.74 -11.84
CA ALA A 471 5.16 19.68 -10.74
C ALA A 471 4.05 19.17 -9.83
N LYS A 472 4.32 19.11 -8.53
CA LYS A 472 3.39 18.70 -7.47
C LYS A 472 3.21 19.85 -6.49
N PHE A 473 1.96 20.10 -6.10
CA PHE A 473 1.64 21.10 -5.09
C PHE A 473 0.46 20.62 -4.25
N ASN A 474 0.49 20.95 -2.98
CA ASN A 474 -0.64 20.81 -2.08
C ASN A 474 -0.74 22.02 -1.14
N THR A 475 -1.96 22.32 -0.70
CA THR A 475 -2.18 23.33 0.36
C THR A 475 -1.64 22.84 1.70
N PRO A 476 -1.27 23.73 2.63
CA PRO A 476 -0.88 23.37 3.98
C PRO A 476 -1.96 22.51 4.66
N TYR A 477 -1.51 21.56 5.47
CA TYR A 477 -2.35 20.73 6.31
C TYR A 477 -1.55 20.24 7.53
N ALA A 478 -2.24 19.80 8.56
CA ALA A 478 -1.60 19.24 9.75
C ALA A 478 -0.94 17.89 9.41
N ASN A 479 0.38 17.88 9.30
CA ASN A 479 1.11 16.65 9.00
C ASN A 479 1.01 15.65 10.17
N PRO A 480 0.72 14.37 9.91
CA PRO A 480 0.69 13.35 10.95
C PRO A 480 2.08 13.13 11.54
N ASN A 481 2.14 12.73 12.79
CA ASN A 481 3.35 12.23 13.44
C ASN A 481 3.48 10.72 13.23
N TYR A 482 4.69 10.20 13.46
CA TYR A 482 4.97 8.77 13.43
C TYR A 482 5.55 8.30 14.77
N SER A 483 4.93 7.28 15.35
CA SER A 483 5.40 6.61 16.56
C SER A 483 6.21 5.39 16.19
N MET A 484 7.54 5.48 16.24
CA MET A 484 8.39 4.37 15.84
C MET A 484 8.27 3.15 16.77
N GLY A 485 7.99 3.35 18.06
CA GLY A 485 7.82 2.28 19.02
C GLY A 485 6.55 1.44 18.83
N THR A 486 5.54 1.99 18.16
CA THR A 486 4.29 1.28 17.84
C THR A 486 4.13 1.01 16.35
N GLY A 487 4.93 1.67 15.49
CA GLY A 487 4.82 1.60 14.05
C GLY A 487 3.55 2.28 13.49
N GLN A 488 2.97 3.26 14.21
CA GLN A 488 1.71 3.89 13.85
C GLN A 488 1.86 5.39 13.58
N PHE A 489 1.08 5.89 12.60
CA PHE A 489 0.89 7.33 12.42
C PHE A 489 -0.20 7.82 13.36
N TYR A 490 -0.03 9.03 13.89
CA TYR A 490 -0.95 9.62 14.85
C TYR A 490 -1.10 11.13 14.69
N ASN A 491 -2.21 11.66 15.17
CA ASN A 491 -2.45 13.09 15.25
C ASN A 491 -1.84 13.66 16.52
N ALA A 492 -0.96 14.64 16.37
CA ALA A 492 -0.36 15.33 17.52
C ALA A 492 -1.41 16.15 18.27
N TYR A 493 -1.26 16.27 19.58
CA TYR A 493 -2.08 17.16 20.41
C TYR A 493 -1.95 18.61 19.96
N GLN A 494 -0.72 19.07 19.74
CA GLN A 494 -0.42 20.36 19.10
C GLN A 494 -0.07 20.13 17.64
N GLN A 495 -1.02 20.37 16.76
CA GLN A 495 -0.84 20.23 15.33
C GLN A 495 -0.10 21.42 14.73
N ILE A 496 0.79 21.15 13.80
CA ILE A 496 1.56 22.17 13.06
C ILE A 496 1.34 21.98 11.57
N GLU A 497 1.04 23.07 10.90
CA GLU A 497 0.97 23.16 9.45
C GLU A 497 2.25 23.80 8.93
N PHE A 498 2.91 23.17 7.97
CA PHE A 498 4.08 23.71 7.31
C PHE A 498 3.68 24.40 6.00
N SER A 499 4.36 25.48 5.66
CA SER A 499 4.24 26.13 4.36
C SER A 499 4.55 25.15 3.25
N THR A 500 3.76 25.17 2.19
CA THR A 500 3.92 24.32 1.02
C THR A 500 4.27 25.16 -0.21
N TYR A 501 4.94 24.55 -1.16
CA TYR A 501 5.35 25.16 -2.43
C TYR A 501 5.41 24.07 -3.52
N PRO A 502 5.37 24.42 -4.79
CA PRO A 502 5.48 23.43 -5.86
C PRO A 502 6.82 22.70 -5.80
N ILE A 503 6.78 21.39 -5.92
CA ILE A 503 7.96 20.52 -6.03
C ILE A 503 8.07 20.06 -7.46
N MET A 504 9.22 20.31 -8.09
CA MET A 504 9.43 20.06 -9.50
C MET A 504 10.48 18.97 -9.70
N ASP A 505 10.18 18.05 -10.60
CA ASP A 505 11.06 16.94 -11.01
C ASP A 505 11.31 17.04 -12.53
N LEU A 506 12.56 16.97 -12.96
CA LEU A 506 12.93 16.85 -14.37
C LEU A 506 13.22 15.38 -14.67
N TRP A 507 12.73 14.87 -15.80
CA TRP A 507 12.96 13.49 -16.17
C TRP A 507 13.14 13.30 -17.68
N VAL A 508 13.88 12.28 -18.04
CA VAL A 508 14.08 11.80 -19.40
C VAL A 508 13.88 10.29 -19.42
N THR A 509 13.13 9.79 -20.39
CA THR A 509 13.00 8.35 -20.66
C THR A 509 13.43 8.06 -22.08
N ALA A 510 14.04 6.92 -22.30
CA ALA A 510 14.41 6.42 -23.62
C ALA A 510 14.11 4.93 -23.74
N ASN A 511 13.38 4.57 -24.78
CA ASN A 511 13.04 3.20 -25.11
C ASN A 511 13.76 2.82 -26.42
N ILE A 512 14.69 1.87 -26.32
CA ILE A 512 15.46 1.36 -27.45
C ILE A 512 15.13 -0.13 -27.60
N GLN A 513 14.25 -0.48 -28.51
CA GLN A 513 13.81 -1.85 -28.75
C GLN A 513 13.37 -2.56 -27.44
N ARG A 514 14.28 -3.28 -26.78
CA ARG A 514 14.04 -4.10 -25.60
C ARG A 514 14.56 -3.46 -24.31
N VAL A 515 15.22 -2.30 -24.42
CA VAL A 515 15.85 -1.58 -23.30
C VAL A 515 15.06 -0.32 -23.02
N ASN A 516 14.62 -0.15 -21.80
CA ASN A 516 14.03 1.08 -21.30
C ASN A 516 15.01 1.71 -20.30
N MET A 517 15.30 2.97 -20.46
CA MET A 517 16.16 3.75 -19.58
C MET A 517 15.42 4.98 -19.09
N PHE A 518 15.71 5.41 -17.89
CA PHE A 518 15.27 6.70 -17.39
C PHE A 518 16.39 7.39 -16.61
N LEU A 519 16.36 8.71 -16.65
CA LEU A 519 17.12 9.60 -15.80
C LEU A 519 16.17 10.62 -15.21
N SER A 520 16.21 10.86 -13.91
CA SER A 520 15.45 11.91 -13.26
C SER A 520 16.30 12.72 -12.30
N TYR A 521 16.01 14.01 -12.24
CA TYR A 521 16.50 14.92 -11.22
C TYR A 521 15.31 15.42 -10.42
N ASN A 522 15.14 14.87 -9.25
CA ASN A 522 13.99 15.17 -8.38
C ASN A 522 14.27 16.42 -7.57
N PHE A 523 13.21 17.18 -7.25
CA PHE A 523 13.23 18.40 -6.48
C PHE A 523 14.17 19.47 -7.08
N LEU A 524 14.08 19.65 -8.40
CA LEU A 524 14.87 20.60 -9.20
C LEU A 524 14.92 22.02 -8.61
N ASN A 525 13.82 22.47 -8.04
CA ASN A 525 13.63 23.82 -7.52
C ASN A 525 13.95 23.99 -6.02
N GLN A 526 14.63 23.04 -5.39
CA GLN A 526 14.98 23.11 -3.96
C GLN A 526 15.72 24.41 -3.57
N ASN A 527 16.54 24.95 -4.46
CA ASN A 527 17.36 26.14 -4.17
C ASN A 527 16.55 27.44 -4.19
N PHE A 528 15.33 27.44 -4.75
CA PHE A 528 14.48 28.65 -4.87
C PHE A 528 13.52 28.80 -3.69
N TYR A 529 13.30 27.74 -2.90
CA TYR A 529 12.35 27.71 -1.79
C TYR A 529 13.05 27.27 -0.50
N PRO A 530 12.39 27.37 0.67
CA PRO A 530 12.89 26.75 1.87
C PRO A 530 13.28 25.29 1.60
N ARG A 531 14.46 24.91 2.06
CA ARG A 531 15.24 23.78 1.50
C ARG A 531 14.71 22.38 1.74
N GLY A 532 13.49 22.22 2.15
CA GLY A 532 12.89 20.92 2.38
C GLY A 532 11.39 21.02 2.60
N TYR A 533 10.73 19.90 2.63
CA TYR A 533 9.30 19.78 2.91
C TYR A 533 9.02 18.53 3.71
N TYR A 534 7.84 18.48 4.32
CA TYR A 534 7.40 17.38 5.17
C TYR A 534 6.08 16.79 4.63
N THR A 535 5.98 15.46 4.68
CA THR A 535 4.72 14.73 4.58
C THR A 535 4.36 14.07 5.90
N VAL A 536 5.36 13.83 6.75
CA VAL A 536 5.24 13.39 8.12
C VAL A 536 6.00 14.38 8.98
N ARG A 537 5.40 14.84 10.06
CA ARG A 537 6.00 15.84 10.95
C ARG A 537 7.36 15.34 11.45
N ARG A 538 8.38 16.21 11.43
CA ARG A 538 9.76 15.94 11.80
C ARG A 538 10.52 14.94 10.93
N TYR A 539 9.89 14.34 9.91
CA TYR A 539 10.56 13.47 8.94
C TYR A 539 10.72 14.23 7.61
N PRO A 540 11.88 14.89 7.41
CA PRO A 540 12.12 15.65 6.21
C PRO A 540 12.18 14.73 4.99
N MET A 541 11.57 15.16 3.90
CA MET A 541 11.64 14.46 2.61
C MET A 541 13.04 14.60 2.00
N ASN A 542 13.34 13.72 1.06
CA ASN A 542 14.64 13.68 0.41
C ASN A 542 14.97 15.02 -0.27
N PRO A 543 16.24 15.49 -0.18
CA PRO A 543 16.71 16.64 -0.94
C PRO A 543 16.77 16.35 -2.44
N ALA A 544 17.14 17.36 -3.23
CA ALA A 544 17.37 17.22 -4.66
C ALA A 544 18.37 16.09 -4.95
N ASN A 545 17.99 15.19 -5.87
CA ASN A 545 18.79 14.01 -6.17
C ASN A 545 18.59 13.51 -7.60
N PHE A 546 19.63 12.85 -8.11
CA PHE A 546 19.59 12.13 -9.37
C PHE A 546 19.18 10.68 -9.18
N ARG A 547 18.40 10.16 -10.12
CA ARG A 547 18.08 8.74 -10.23
C ARG A 547 18.26 8.31 -11.67
N PHE A 548 18.88 7.17 -11.85
CA PHE A 548 19.04 6.50 -13.13
C PHE A 548 18.57 5.06 -13.04
N GLY A 549 17.90 4.57 -14.07
CA GLY A 549 17.47 3.19 -14.10
C GLY A 549 17.43 2.63 -15.51
N VAL A 550 17.64 1.32 -15.59
CA VAL A 550 17.60 0.54 -16.83
C VAL A 550 16.73 -0.70 -16.61
N SER A 551 15.88 -0.99 -17.57
CA SER A 551 15.13 -2.25 -17.66
C SER A 551 15.37 -2.88 -19.02
N TRP A 552 15.80 -4.13 -19.03
CA TRP A 552 16.07 -4.89 -20.22
C TRP A 552 15.15 -6.12 -20.30
N LYS A 553 14.38 -6.21 -21.38
CA LYS A 553 13.44 -7.29 -21.65
C LYS A 553 14.01 -8.24 -22.69
N PHE A 554 14.02 -9.52 -22.35
CA PHE A 554 14.42 -10.60 -23.23
C PHE A 554 13.19 -11.46 -23.52
N TYR A 555 12.88 -11.66 -24.78
CA TYR A 555 11.87 -12.61 -25.24
C TYR A 555 12.28 -13.16 -26.60
N ASP A 556 12.04 -14.46 -26.78
CA ASP A 556 12.31 -15.18 -28.01
C ASP A 556 11.19 -14.95 -29.03
#